data_7cd5e5ef27f09679dfc2b65fdcb0bc9e
#
_entry.id   7cd5e5ef27f09679dfc2b65fdcb0bc9e
#
_cell.length_a   1.000
_cell.length_b   1.000
_cell.length_c   1.000
_cell.angle_alpha   90.00
_cell.angle_beta   90.00
_cell.angle_gamma   90.00
#
_symmetry.space_group_name_H-M   'P 1'
#
loop_
_entity.id
_entity.type
_entity.pdbx_description
1 polymer ?
#
loop_
_entity_poly.entity_id
_entity_poly.type
_entity_poly.pdbx_seq_one_letter_code
_entity_poly.pdbx_strand_id
1 'polypeptide(L)'
;MLIATFLLSITSIAQTGVYTPDKGSPERKQILDALRGPVEAELKKSVVFKVDHLKVQGEWAFLRGVPQQPGGKAMEYKGTAYQEAIDAGAFDDWICALMRKQGGKWRVIRYVIGATDVAYEGWDREFKAPSAIFK
;
A
#
# COMPACT_ATOMS: atom_id res chain seq x y z
N MET A 1 -18.72 42.30 32.52
CA MET A 1 -18.75 42.05 31.08
C MET A 1 -18.20 40.65 30.86
N LEU A 2 -19.07 39.66 30.64
CA LEU A 2 -18.67 38.25 30.43
C LEU A 2 -18.45 38.06 28.92
N ILE A 3 -17.21 37.75 28.54
CA ILE A 3 -16.87 37.38 27.16
C ILE A 3 -17.08 35.86 27.06
N ALA A 4 -18.17 35.45 26.45
CA ALA A 4 -18.39 34.05 26.13
C ALA A 4 -17.52 33.67 24.93
N THR A 5 -16.45 32.93 25.18
CA THR A 5 -15.60 32.33 24.12
C THR A 5 -16.35 31.13 23.57
N PHE A 6 -16.93 31.26 22.38
CA PHE A 6 -17.50 30.15 21.63
C PHE A 6 -16.34 29.32 21.07
N LEU A 7 -16.07 28.18 21.66
CA LEU A 7 -15.22 27.15 21.06
C LEU A 7 -16.01 26.48 19.93
N LEU A 8 -15.70 26.84 18.69
CA LEU A 8 -16.14 26.06 17.53
C LEU A 8 -15.44 24.72 17.55
N SER A 9 -16.15 23.69 17.95
CA SER A 9 -15.71 22.31 17.76
C SER A 9 -15.83 22.00 16.27
N ILE A 10 -14.71 21.99 15.56
CA ILE A 10 -14.65 21.52 14.18
C ILE A 10 -14.74 20.00 14.25
N THR A 11 -15.93 19.47 14.01
CA THR A 11 -16.13 18.03 13.85
C THR A 11 -15.55 17.66 12.48
N SER A 12 -14.35 17.06 12.48
CA SER A 12 -13.79 16.47 11.26
C SER A 12 -14.65 15.26 10.88
N ILE A 13 -15.35 15.36 9.76
CA ILE A 13 -16.10 14.22 9.20
C ILE A 13 -15.07 13.31 8.56
N ALA A 14 -14.79 12.17 9.22
CA ALA A 14 -13.94 11.13 8.64
C ALA A 14 -14.59 10.60 7.36
N GLN A 15 -13.80 10.50 6.27
CA GLN A 15 -14.26 9.91 5.03
C GLN A 15 -14.51 8.42 5.26
N THR A 16 -15.78 7.96 5.13
CA THR A 16 -16.20 6.58 5.39
C THR A 16 -16.30 5.73 4.13
N GLY A 17 -16.35 6.36 2.94
CA GLY A 17 -16.40 5.67 1.66
C GLY A 17 -15.04 5.18 1.19
N VAL A 18 -15.06 4.27 0.23
CA VAL A 18 -13.87 3.81 -0.49
C VAL A 18 -13.48 4.84 -1.55
N TYR A 19 -12.21 5.15 -1.64
CA TYR A 19 -11.70 6.08 -2.66
C TYR A 19 -10.28 5.72 -3.08
N THR A 20 -9.88 6.24 -4.22
CA THR A 20 -8.50 6.18 -4.68
C THR A 20 -7.86 7.55 -4.50
N PRO A 21 -6.78 7.68 -3.72
CA PRO A 21 -6.07 8.95 -3.59
C PRO A 21 -5.55 9.43 -4.95
N ASP A 22 -5.72 10.72 -5.22
CA ASP A 22 -5.29 11.32 -6.48
C ASP A 22 -3.79 11.15 -6.71
N LYS A 23 -3.41 10.99 -7.97
CA LYS A 23 -2.00 11.02 -8.36
C LYS A 23 -1.37 12.35 -7.94
N GLY A 24 -0.21 12.29 -7.31
CA GLY A 24 0.48 13.47 -6.81
C GLY A 24 -0.05 13.99 -5.47
N SER A 25 -1.09 13.40 -4.88
CA SER A 25 -1.57 13.81 -3.56
C SER A 25 -0.58 13.43 -2.45
N PRO A 26 -0.51 14.21 -1.36
CA PRO A 26 0.32 13.86 -0.20
C PRO A 26 -0.02 12.49 0.39
N GLU A 27 -1.29 12.13 0.47
CA GLU A 27 -1.73 10.84 1.00
C GLU A 27 -1.21 9.68 0.16
N ARG A 28 -1.37 9.76 -1.17
CA ARG A 28 -0.86 8.74 -2.08
C ARG A 28 0.65 8.56 -1.93
N LYS A 29 1.38 9.67 -1.86
CA LYS A 29 2.83 9.65 -1.64
C LYS A 29 3.20 8.96 -0.33
N GLN A 30 2.50 9.26 0.76
CA GLN A 30 2.75 8.65 2.07
C GLN A 30 2.50 7.15 2.07
N ILE A 31 1.44 6.69 1.40
CA ILE A 31 1.13 5.26 1.27
C ILE A 31 2.23 4.54 0.48
N LEU A 32 2.63 5.09 -0.67
CA LEU A 32 3.68 4.51 -1.50
C LEU A 32 5.04 4.53 -0.80
N ASP A 33 5.37 5.60 -0.09
CA ASP A 33 6.62 5.70 0.68
C ASP A 33 6.64 4.67 1.82
N ALA A 34 5.51 4.43 2.48
CA ALA A 34 5.40 3.42 3.54
C ALA A 34 5.69 2.01 3.02
N LEU A 35 5.23 1.68 1.81
CA LEU A 35 5.52 0.40 1.17
C LEU A 35 6.96 0.33 0.65
N ARG A 36 7.47 1.43 0.12
CA ARG A 36 8.81 1.48 -0.46
C ARG A 36 9.90 1.11 0.54
N GLY A 37 9.82 1.59 1.76
CA GLY A 37 10.83 1.33 2.79
C GLY A 37 11.11 -0.16 2.99
N PRO A 38 10.14 -0.99 3.39
CA PRO A 38 10.34 -2.42 3.57
C PRO A 38 10.75 -3.16 2.30
N VAL A 39 10.19 -2.80 1.15
CA VAL A 39 10.51 -3.45 -0.13
C VAL A 39 11.94 -3.15 -0.56
N GLU A 40 12.39 -1.90 -0.46
CA GLU A 40 13.78 -1.54 -0.77
C GLU A 40 14.77 -2.22 0.19
N ALA A 41 14.42 -2.33 1.46
CA ALA A 41 15.25 -3.04 2.44
C ALA A 41 15.41 -4.52 2.09
N GLU A 42 14.33 -5.17 1.64
CA GLU A 42 14.36 -6.58 1.23
C GLU A 42 15.12 -6.79 -0.08
N LEU A 43 14.82 -5.98 -1.09
CA LEU A 43 15.42 -6.12 -2.42
C LEU A 43 16.83 -5.51 -2.50
N LYS A 44 17.20 -4.65 -1.56
CA LYS A 44 18.46 -3.88 -1.53
C LYS A 44 18.66 -3.06 -2.81
N LYS A 45 17.57 -2.50 -3.30
CA LYS A 45 17.51 -1.69 -4.53
C LYS A 45 16.47 -0.59 -4.37
N SER A 46 16.66 0.49 -5.09
CA SER A 46 15.63 1.53 -5.22
C SER A 46 14.42 1.00 -6.00
N VAL A 47 13.23 1.29 -5.51
CA VAL A 47 11.98 0.78 -6.08
C VAL A 47 11.00 1.92 -6.33
N VAL A 48 10.35 1.89 -7.47
CA VAL A 48 9.12 2.62 -7.74
C VAL A 48 8.01 1.62 -8.04
N PHE A 49 6.76 2.02 -7.83
CA PHE A 49 5.62 1.14 -8.08
C PHE A 49 4.80 1.66 -9.26
N LYS A 50 4.58 0.79 -10.25
CA LYS A 50 3.50 0.99 -11.22
C LYS A 50 2.22 0.52 -10.56
N VAL A 51 1.37 1.46 -10.14
CA VAL A 51 0.16 1.16 -9.38
C VAL A 51 -0.98 0.81 -10.33
N ASP A 52 -1.53 -0.39 -10.17
CA ASP A 52 -2.69 -0.87 -10.94
C ASP A 52 -3.98 -0.70 -10.12
N HIS A 53 -3.89 -0.78 -8.80
CA HIS A 53 -5.01 -0.64 -7.90
C HIS A 53 -4.52 -0.02 -6.59
N LEU A 54 -5.19 1.02 -6.15
CA LEU A 54 -5.01 1.59 -4.82
C LEU A 54 -6.34 2.11 -4.32
N LYS A 55 -6.85 1.51 -3.27
CA LYS A 55 -8.08 1.95 -2.62
C LYS A 55 -7.87 2.13 -1.13
N VAL A 56 -8.49 3.17 -0.61
CA VAL A 56 -8.45 3.57 0.80
C VAL A 56 -9.86 3.59 1.35
N GLN A 57 -10.03 3.11 2.56
CA GLN A 57 -11.23 3.31 3.36
C GLN A 57 -10.84 3.43 4.83
N GLY A 58 -11.18 4.57 5.44
CA GLY A 58 -10.78 4.86 6.81
C GLY A 58 -9.26 4.83 6.98
N GLU A 59 -8.78 3.99 7.89
CA GLU A 59 -7.36 3.82 8.18
C GLU A 59 -6.69 2.70 7.38
N TRP A 60 -7.38 2.14 6.38
CA TRP A 60 -6.89 1.00 5.60
C TRP A 60 -6.66 1.38 4.15
N ALA A 61 -5.59 0.82 3.57
CA ALA A 61 -5.29 0.92 2.15
C ALA A 61 -4.87 -0.44 1.61
N PHE A 62 -5.32 -0.76 0.40
CA PHE A 62 -4.87 -1.94 -0.34
C PHE A 62 -4.36 -1.53 -1.71
N LEU A 63 -3.20 -2.05 -2.06
CA LEU A 63 -2.50 -1.75 -3.30
C LEU A 63 -2.18 -3.04 -4.06
N ARG A 64 -2.34 -2.98 -5.38
CA ARG A 64 -1.71 -3.92 -6.32
C ARG A 64 -0.93 -3.12 -7.36
N GLY A 65 0.18 -3.66 -7.77
CA GLY A 65 1.02 -3.01 -8.77
C GLY A 65 2.22 -3.86 -9.15
N VAL A 66 3.17 -3.23 -9.81
CA VAL A 66 4.41 -3.87 -10.25
C VAL A 66 5.59 -3.08 -9.70
N PRO A 67 6.50 -3.74 -8.96
CA PRO A 67 7.77 -3.12 -8.58
C PRO A 67 8.62 -2.87 -9.83
N GLN A 68 9.19 -1.68 -9.92
CA GLN A 68 10.05 -1.28 -11.03
C GLN A 68 11.30 -0.60 -10.50
N GLN A 69 12.34 -0.57 -11.32
CA GLN A 69 13.48 0.30 -11.08
C GLN A 69 13.10 1.76 -11.32
N PRO A 70 13.77 2.73 -10.68
CA PRO A 70 13.60 4.15 -11.02
C PRO A 70 13.73 4.35 -12.53
N GLY A 71 12.81 5.15 -13.10
CA GLY A 71 12.70 5.32 -14.55
C GLY A 71 11.77 4.32 -15.25
N GLY A 72 11.18 3.38 -14.50
CA GLY A 72 10.15 2.46 -15.02
C GLY A 72 10.66 1.20 -15.68
N LYS A 73 11.96 0.91 -15.58
CA LYS A 73 12.51 -0.37 -16.05
C LYS A 73 12.03 -1.52 -15.19
N ALA A 74 11.90 -2.71 -15.80
CA ALA A 74 11.57 -3.92 -15.06
C ALA A 74 12.54 -4.16 -13.91
N MET A 75 11.99 -4.59 -12.76
CA MET A 75 12.82 -4.92 -11.59
C MET A 75 13.70 -6.12 -11.90
N GLU A 76 14.94 -6.05 -11.47
CA GLU A 76 15.86 -7.18 -11.50
C GLU A 76 15.91 -7.85 -10.13
N TYR A 77 15.57 -9.14 -10.09
CA TYR A 77 15.52 -9.91 -8.85
C TYR A 77 16.77 -10.76 -8.59
N LYS A 78 17.79 -10.64 -9.45
CA LYS A 78 19.06 -11.33 -9.27
C LYS A 78 19.68 -10.98 -7.90
N GLY A 79 20.11 -11.99 -7.17
CA GLY A 79 20.65 -11.82 -5.83
C GLY A 79 19.60 -11.70 -4.73
N THR A 80 18.31 -11.83 -5.04
CA THR A 80 17.21 -11.89 -4.09
C THR A 80 16.67 -13.31 -3.95
N ALA A 81 15.86 -13.56 -2.92
CA ALA A 81 15.17 -14.84 -2.73
C ALA A 81 14.17 -15.17 -3.85
N TYR A 82 13.77 -14.18 -4.65
CA TYR A 82 12.78 -14.36 -5.74
C TYR A 82 13.39 -14.99 -6.99
N GLN A 83 14.69 -14.91 -7.18
CA GLN A 83 15.32 -15.41 -8.41
C GLN A 83 15.12 -16.92 -8.59
N GLU A 84 15.14 -17.69 -7.51
CA GLU A 84 14.88 -19.13 -7.56
C GLU A 84 13.47 -19.44 -8.07
N ALA A 85 12.46 -18.70 -7.61
CA ALA A 85 11.09 -18.86 -8.08
C ALA A 85 10.94 -18.45 -9.55
N ILE A 86 11.65 -17.41 -9.99
CA ILE A 86 11.69 -17.00 -11.41
C ILE A 86 12.26 -18.10 -12.27
N ASP A 87 13.40 -18.66 -11.87
CA ASP A 87 14.08 -19.74 -12.59
C ASP A 87 13.21 -21.01 -12.68
N ALA A 88 12.39 -21.26 -11.65
CA ALA A 88 11.46 -22.38 -11.60
C ALA A 88 10.12 -22.11 -12.35
N GLY A 89 9.92 -20.92 -12.92
CA GLY A 89 8.67 -20.55 -13.57
C GLY A 89 7.50 -20.36 -12.61
N ALA A 90 7.75 -20.07 -11.34
CA ALA A 90 6.78 -19.93 -10.26
C ALA A 90 6.71 -18.49 -9.72
N PHE A 91 6.86 -17.50 -10.59
CA PHE A 91 6.87 -16.09 -10.21
C PHE A 91 6.09 -15.27 -11.23
N ASP A 92 5.14 -14.50 -10.73
CA ASP A 92 4.46 -13.45 -11.49
C ASP A 92 4.96 -12.08 -11.02
N ASP A 93 5.25 -11.18 -11.96
CA ASP A 93 5.82 -9.87 -11.64
C ASP A 93 4.77 -8.88 -11.15
N TRP A 94 4.42 -8.99 -9.89
CA TRP A 94 3.52 -8.07 -9.23
C TRP A 94 3.72 -8.06 -7.71
N ILE A 95 3.14 -7.06 -7.08
CA ILE A 95 3.09 -6.90 -5.62
C ILE A 95 1.66 -6.61 -5.19
N CYS A 96 1.25 -7.15 -4.06
CA CYS A 96 0.09 -6.67 -3.33
C CYS A 96 0.48 -6.30 -1.90
N ALA A 97 -0.18 -5.30 -1.35
CA ALA A 97 0.13 -4.80 -0.02
C ALA A 97 -1.11 -4.30 0.70
N LEU A 98 -1.23 -4.67 1.96
CA LEU A 98 -2.21 -4.13 2.90
C LEU A 98 -1.50 -3.19 3.85
N MET A 99 -2.03 -1.98 3.99
CA MET A 99 -1.48 -0.95 4.85
C MET A 99 -2.53 -0.41 5.80
N ARG A 100 -2.08 0.01 6.96
CA ARG A 100 -2.93 0.64 7.96
C ARG A 100 -2.31 1.93 8.46
N LYS A 101 -3.14 2.95 8.64
CA LYS A 101 -2.74 4.20 9.27
C LYS A 101 -2.80 4.04 10.79
N GLN A 102 -1.66 4.20 11.43
CA GLN A 102 -1.50 4.06 12.87
C GLN A 102 -0.73 5.27 13.41
N GLY A 103 -1.28 5.96 14.39
CA GLY A 103 -0.66 7.17 14.93
C GLY A 103 -0.38 8.24 13.87
N GLY A 104 -1.27 8.40 12.91
CA GLY A 104 -1.13 9.35 11.82
C GLY A 104 -0.16 8.94 10.70
N LYS A 105 0.44 7.75 10.77
CA LYS A 105 1.41 7.25 9.79
C LYS A 105 0.92 5.96 9.13
N TRP A 106 1.09 5.86 7.82
CA TRP A 106 0.85 4.63 7.09
C TRP A 106 1.94 3.60 7.38
N ARG A 107 1.52 2.36 7.64
CA ARG A 107 2.42 1.23 7.89
C ARG A 107 1.98 0.02 7.11
N VAL A 108 2.93 -0.76 6.62
CA VAL A 108 2.65 -2.04 5.96
C VAL A 108 2.25 -3.08 7.01
N ILE A 109 1.10 -3.71 6.79
CA ILE A 109 0.64 -4.87 7.57
C ILE A 109 1.17 -6.15 6.95
N ARG A 110 1.04 -6.28 5.63
CA ARG A 110 1.56 -7.41 4.85
C ARG A 110 1.78 -7.00 3.41
N TYR A 111 2.83 -7.49 2.78
CA TYR A 111 2.99 -7.44 1.34
C TYR A 111 3.50 -8.78 0.80
N VAL A 112 3.18 -9.08 -0.44
CA VAL A 112 3.65 -10.27 -1.15
C VAL A 112 4.10 -9.85 -2.53
N ILE A 113 5.30 -10.29 -2.92
CA ILE A 113 5.86 -10.12 -4.27
C ILE A 113 5.88 -11.47 -4.95
N GLY A 114 5.47 -11.52 -6.22
CA GLY A 114 5.70 -12.66 -7.08
C GLY A 114 4.71 -13.80 -6.98
N ALA A 115 3.58 -13.61 -6.29
CA ALA A 115 2.59 -14.67 -6.15
C ALA A 115 1.99 -15.07 -7.50
N THR A 116 1.78 -16.38 -7.66
CA THR A 116 1.12 -16.95 -8.85
C THR A 116 -0.37 -17.17 -8.65
N ASP A 117 -0.90 -16.79 -7.49
CA ASP A 117 -2.31 -16.87 -7.11
C ASP A 117 -2.78 -15.55 -6.47
N VAL A 118 -4.00 -15.52 -5.96
CA VAL A 118 -4.58 -14.37 -5.26
C VAL A 118 -4.10 -14.38 -3.80
N ALA A 119 -2.85 -13.93 -3.60
CA ALA A 119 -2.19 -13.98 -2.30
C ALA A 119 -2.94 -13.23 -1.17
N TYR A 120 -3.75 -12.24 -1.52
CA TYR A 120 -4.51 -11.42 -0.57
C TYR A 120 -5.92 -11.99 -0.27
N GLU A 121 -6.25 -13.15 -0.79
CA GLU A 121 -7.54 -13.78 -0.50
C GLU A 121 -7.68 -14.03 1.00
N GLY A 122 -8.77 -13.54 1.58
CA GLY A 122 -9.06 -13.68 2.99
C GLY A 122 -8.38 -12.66 3.91
N TRP A 123 -7.57 -11.74 3.40
CA TRP A 123 -6.92 -10.72 4.23
C TRP A 123 -7.94 -9.78 4.89
N ASP A 124 -9.06 -9.53 4.25
CA ASP A 124 -10.14 -8.73 4.84
C ASP A 124 -10.64 -9.33 6.16
N ARG A 125 -10.80 -10.63 6.21
CA ARG A 125 -11.22 -11.35 7.42
C ARG A 125 -10.09 -11.52 8.43
N GLU A 126 -8.89 -11.89 7.94
CA GLU A 126 -7.72 -12.13 8.79
C GLU A 126 -7.32 -10.86 9.57
N PHE A 127 -7.29 -9.72 8.91
CA PHE A 127 -6.87 -8.45 9.50
C PHE A 127 -8.03 -7.55 9.93
N LYS A 128 -9.28 -7.97 9.70
CA LYS A 128 -10.48 -7.14 9.94
C LYS A 128 -10.42 -5.82 9.14
N ALA A 129 -9.94 -5.90 7.93
CA ALA A 129 -9.88 -4.80 6.99
C ALA A 129 -11.19 -4.70 6.18
N PRO A 130 -11.57 -3.51 5.70
CA PRO A 130 -12.77 -3.37 4.87
C PRO A 130 -12.67 -4.15 3.57
N SER A 131 -13.63 -5.03 3.28
CA SER A 131 -13.64 -5.84 2.06
C SER A 131 -13.62 -5.01 0.78
N ALA A 132 -14.23 -3.82 0.83
CA ALA A 132 -14.39 -2.97 -0.36
C ALA A 132 -13.07 -2.44 -0.93
N ILE A 133 -11.98 -2.37 -0.14
CA ILE A 133 -10.69 -1.91 -0.66
C ILE A 133 -10.01 -2.94 -1.57
N PHE A 134 -10.41 -4.21 -1.49
CA PHE A 134 -9.85 -5.30 -2.28
C PHE A 134 -10.54 -5.52 -3.63
N LYS A 135 -11.64 -4.79 -3.90
CA LYS A 135 -12.51 -4.96 -5.08
C LYS A 135 -12.26 -3.94 -6.17
#